data_cbe0ea820bf3daead8edba2636725d10
#
_entry.id   cbe0ea820bf3daead8edba2636725d10
#
_cell.length_a   1.000
_cell.length_b   1.000
_cell.length_c   1.000
_cell.angle_alpha   90.00
_cell.angle_beta   90.00
_cell.angle_gamma   90.00
#
_symmetry.space_group_name_H-M   'P 1'
#
loop_
_entity.id
_entity.type
_entity.pdbx_description
1 polymer ?
#
loop_
_entity_poly.entity_id
_entity_poly.type
_entity_poly.pdbx_seq_one_letter_code
_entity_poly.pdbx_strand_id
1 'polypeptide(L)'
;MTTTYAASYGAAGVHDELYQEAEATQGESLETPELEEVFVPASENNDYSRIKYAKPDLSPVAPILSSGEMATFNWTVEPGTRFCSGKFKVSSGQKIVISASISPSTQTCWIGIMDPHNNVRYVEGKGGFGHSVAVSETGKYRVFVQNRGTKNVTSSGSYYFE
;
A
#
# COMPACT_ATOMS: atom_id res chain seq x y z
N MET A 1 -49.36 -11.68 46.51
CA MET A 1 -48.76 -12.69 45.60
C MET A 1 -48.77 -12.16 44.17
N THR A 2 -48.08 -11.10 43.79
CA THR A 2 -48.10 -10.68 42.39
C THR A 2 -47.04 -9.61 42.07
N THR A 3 -45.83 -9.78 42.54
CA THR A 3 -44.81 -8.75 42.27
C THR A 3 -43.53 -9.27 41.61
N THR A 4 -43.52 -10.53 41.18
CA THR A 4 -42.29 -11.14 40.68
C THR A 4 -42.23 -11.26 39.16
N TYR A 5 -43.26 -10.92 38.43
CA TYR A 5 -43.32 -11.09 36.96
C TYR A 5 -42.97 -9.83 36.14
N ALA A 6 -43.10 -8.65 36.76
CA ALA A 6 -42.84 -7.40 36.01
C ALA A 6 -41.33 -7.05 35.87
N ALA A 7 -40.50 -7.55 36.78
CA ALA A 7 -39.06 -7.25 36.79
C ALA A 7 -38.26 -8.08 35.77
N SER A 8 -38.72 -9.25 35.33
CA SER A 8 -38.02 -10.07 34.36
C SER A 8 -38.28 -9.67 32.90
N TYR A 9 -39.40 -8.99 32.64
CA TYR A 9 -39.71 -8.49 31.27
C TYR A 9 -38.93 -7.25 30.89
N GLY A 10 -38.62 -6.40 31.85
CA GLY A 10 -37.79 -5.22 31.60
C GLY A 10 -36.31 -5.51 31.33
N ALA A 11 -35.80 -6.59 31.96
CA ALA A 11 -34.41 -6.97 31.76
C ALA A 11 -34.14 -7.67 30.40
N ALA A 12 -35.11 -8.39 29.86
CA ALA A 12 -35.01 -9.04 28.57
C ALA A 12 -35.05 -8.01 27.41
N GLY A 13 -35.87 -6.95 27.52
CA GLY A 13 -35.93 -5.89 26.51
C GLY A 13 -34.68 -5.06 26.44
N VAL A 14 -34.06 -4.78 27.56
CA VAL A 14 -32.80 -4.02 27.61
C VAL A 14 -31.61 -4.84 27.02
N HIS A 15 -31.64 -6.16 27.21
CA HIS A 15 -30.63 -7.03 26.65
C HIS A 15 -30.70 -7.15 25.11
N ASP A 16 -31.90 -7.18 24.57
CA ASP A 16 -32.08 -7.25 23.09
C ASP A 16 -31.69 -5.95 22.41
N GLU A 17 -31.99 -4.79 22.99
CA GLU A 17 -31.57 -3.50 22.43
C GLU A 17 -30.05 -3.32 22.44
N LEU A 18 -29.37 -3.71 23.52
CA LEU A 18 -27.91 -3.65 23.61
C LEU A 18 -27.21 -4.60 22.63
N TYR A 19 -27.81 -5.74 22.35
CA TYR A 19 -27.26 -6.72 21.42
C TYR A 19 -27.41 -6.25 19.95
N GLN A 20 -28.50 -5.58 19.61
CA GLN A 20 -28.69 -5.01 18.26
C GLN A 20 -27.77 -3.83 17.99
N GLU A 21 -27.50 -2.96 18.96
CA GLU A 21 -26.52 -1.88 18.81
C GLU A 21 -25.08 -2.42 18.65
N ALA A 22 -24.71 -3.48 19.32
CA ALA A 22 -23.40 -4.08 19.18
C ALA A 22 -23.18 -4.73 17.81
N GLU A 23 -24.20 -5.34 17.20
CA GLU A 23 -24.14 -5.89 15.85
C GLU A 23 -24.04 -4.79 14.79
N ALA A 24 -24.77 -3.70 14.91
CA ALA A 24 -24.70 -2.57 13.98
C ALA A 24 -23.32 -1.89 13.99
N THR A 25 -22.68 -1.77 15.16
CA THR A 25 -21.36 -1.17 15.31
C THR A 25 -20.25 -2.07 14.74
N GLN A 26 -20.39 -3.38 14.81
CA GLN A 26 -19.43 -4.33 14.23
C GLN A 26 -19.50 -4.40 12.71
N GLY A 27 -20.65 -4.15 12.10
CA GLY A 27 -20.81 -4.09 10.64
C GLY A 27 -20.14 -2.87 9.99
N GLU A 28 -20.08 -1.73 10.69
CA GLU A 28 -19.46 -0.50 10.16
C GLU A 28 -17.95 -0.47 10.29
N SER A 29 -17.33 -1.23 11.19
CA SER A 29 -15.89 -1.20 11.46
C SER A 29 -15.03 -2.08 10.54
N LEU A 30 -15.63 -2.87 9.63
CA LEU A 30 -14.94 -3.86 8.79
C LEU A 30 -14.61 -3.36 7.37
N GLU A 31 -15.08 -2.20 6.95
CA GLU A 31 -14.71 -1.61 5.67
C GLU A 31 -13.46 -0.75 5.84
N THR A 32 -12.29 -1.33 5.56
CA THR A 32 -11.09 -0.54 5.30
C THR A 32 -11.30 0.20 3.98
N PRO A 33 -11.15 1.54 3.96
CA PRO A 33 -11.27 2.28 2.71
C PRO A 33 -10.19 1.78 1.74
N GLU A 34 -10.63 1.30 0.57
CA GLU A 34 -9.73 0.93 -0.51
C GLU A 34 -9.03 2.20 -1.01
N LEU A 35 -7.70 2.15 -1.08
CA LEU A 35 -6.91 3.28 -1.58
C LEU A 35 -7.10 3.40 -3.09
N GLU A 36 -7.43 4.60 -3.54
CA GLU A 36 -7.65 4.88 -4.96
C GLU A 36 -6.31 4.86 -5.72
N GLU A 37 -6.24 4.03 -6.78
CA GLU A 37 -5.09 4.02 -7.69
C GLU A 37 -5.13 5.20 -8.65
N VAL A 38 -4.01 5.91 -8.76
CA VAL A 38 -3.82 7.02 -9.69
C VAL A 38 -2.83 6.60 -10.79
N PHE A 39 -3.19 6.88 -12.03
CA PHE A 39 -2.32 6.70 -13.20
C PHE A 39 -1.79 8.04 -13.69
N VAL A 40 -0.47 8.15 -13.87
CA VAL A 40 0.18 9.34 -14.45
C VAL A 40 1.05 8.91 -15.65
N PRO A 41 0.73 9.38 -16.87
CA PRO A 41 1.53 9.08 -18.04
C PRO A 41 2.93 9.69 -17.96
N ALA A 42 3.89 9.09 -18.64
CA ALA A 42 5.29 9.54 -18.65
C ALA A 42 5.44 10.99 -19.14
N SER A 43 4.58 11.42 -20.06
CA SER A 43 4.57 12.79 -20.58
C SER A 43 4.22 13.86 -19.54
N GLU A 44 3.48 13.50 -18.50
CA GLU A 44 3.08 14.40 -17.41
C GLU A 44 3.97 14.26 -16.16
N ASN A 45 4.85 13.27 -16.17
CA ASN A 45 5.74 12.96 -15.04
C ASN A 45 7.07 13.73 -15.18
N ASN A 46 6.99 15.04 -15.24
CA ASN A 46 8.11 15.94 -15.61
C ASN A 46 9.19 16.13 -14.52
N ASP A 47 9.12 15.44 -13.38
CA ASP A 47 10.08 15.66 -12.30
C ASP A 47 11.21 14.60 -12.28
N TYR A 48 11.82 14.35 -13.44
CA TYR A 48 12.92 13.39 -13.59
C TYR A 48 14.18 13.76 -12.79
N SER A 49 14.35 15.02 -12.43
CA SER A 49 15.53 15.50 -11.69
C SER A 49 15.61 15.01 -10.25
N ARG A 50 14.48 14.53 -9.69
CA ARG A 50 14.37 14.07 -8.31
C ARG A 50 14.12 12.57 -8.17
N ILE A 51 14.36 11.80 -9.23
CA ILE A 51 14.25 10.35 -9.18
C ILE A 51 15.61 9.78 -8.78
N LYS A 52 15.63 9.05 -7.67
CA LYS A 52 16.78 8.26 -7.23
C LYS A 52 16.48 6.79 -7.48
N TYR A 53 17.47 6.06 -7.95
CA TYR A 53 17.38 4.62 -8.14
C TYR A 53 18.18 3.92 -7.06
N ALA A 54 17.66 2.81 -6.53
CA ALA A 54 18.48 1.90 -5.75
C ALA A 54 19.71 1.56 -6.58
N LYS A 55 20.90 1.73 -6.00
CA LYS A 55 22.11 1.28 -6.66
C LYS A 55 21.90 -0.22 -6.96
N PRO A 56 22.14 -0.65 -8.21
CA PRO A 56 22.22 -2.07 -8.44
C PRO A 56 23.24 -2.60 -7.42
N ASP A 57 22.81 -3.56 -6.61
CA ASP A 57 23.70 -4.22 -5.68
C ASP A 57 24.91 -4.65 -6.50
N LEU A 58 26.11 -4.26 -6.09
CA LEU A 58 27.38 -4.61 -6.77
C LEU A 58 27.68 -6.12 -6.66
N SER A 59 26.77 -6.87 -6.12
CA SER A 59 26.75 -8.33 -6.21
C SER A 59 26.64 -8.71 -7.69
N PRO A 60 27.55 -9.52 -8.24
CA PRO A 60 27.60 -9.80 -9.68
C PRO A 60 26.38 -10.55 -10.22
N VAL A 61 25.43 -10.86 -9.38
CA VAL A 61 24.12 -11.42 -9.72
C VAL A 61 23.09 -10.60 -8.97
N ALA A 62 22.58 -9.54 -9.62
CA ALA A 62 21.30 -8.99 -9.19
C ALA A 62 20.30 -10.16 -9.18
N PRO A 63 19.68 -10.49 -8.05
CA PRO A 63 18.73 -11.59 -8.05
C PRO A 63 17.65 -11.28 -9.08
N ILE A 64 17.53 -12.14 -10.09
CA ILE A 64 16.42 -12.12 -10.99
C ILE A 64 15.24 -12.50 -10.11
N LEU A 65 14.41 -11.51 -9.76
CA LEU A 65 13.22 -11.76 -8.97
C LEU A 65 12.34 -12.72 -9.76
N SER A 66 12.13 -13.92 -9.23
CA SER A 66 11.25 -14.92 -9.82
C SER A 66 9.82 -14.77 -9.28
N SER A 67 8.84 -15.27 -10.01
CA SER A 67 7.45 -15.25 -9.54
C SER A 67 7.33 -15.89 -8.16
N GLY A 68 6.69 -15.18 -7.22
CA GLY A 68 6.54 -15.62 -5.83
C GLY A 68 7.75 -15.33 -4.92
N GLU A 69 8.90 -14.92 -5.46
CA GLU A 69 10.01 -14.44 -4.64
C GLU A 69 9.75 -13.04 -4.11
N MET A 70 10.07 -12.83 -2.83
CA MET A 70 9.88 -11.55 -2.15
C MET A 70 11.21 -10.79 -2.08
N ALA A 71 11.22 -9.58 -2.61
CA ALA A 71 12.29 -8.61 -2.40
C ALA A 71 11.90 -7.68 -1.25
N THR A 72 12.88 -7.32 -0.43
CA THR A 72 12.71 -6.34 0.65
C THR A 72 13.48 -5.07 0.35
N PHE A 73 13.03 -3.97 0.92
CA PHE A 73 13.70 -2.69 0.81
C PHE A 73 13.67 -1.90 2.13
N ASN A 74 14.66 -1.02 2.27
CA ASN A 74 14.73 -0.05 3.34
C ASN A 74 15.41 1.20 2.78
N TRP A 75 14.59 2.22 2.48
CA TRP A 75 15.04 3.43 1.80
C TRP A 75 14.80 4.67 2.64
N THR A 76 15.78 5.57 2.66
CA THR A 76 15.57 6.94 3.13
C THR A 76 15.20 7.81 1.94
N VAL A 77 14.03 8.44 2.01
CA VAL A 77 13.47 9.22 0.89
C VAL A 77 13.29 10.66 1.34
N GLU A 78 14.01 11.56 0.71
CA GLU A 78 13.94 13.00 0.96
C GLU A 78 12.61 13.59 0.45
N PRO A 79 12.14 14.74 1.00
CA PRO A 79 10.95 15.41 0.49
C PRO A 79 11.03 15.68 -1.02
N GLY A 80 9.96 15.41 -1.74
CA GLY A 80 9.88 15.61 -3.18
C GLY A 80 10.71 14.62 -4.02
N THR A 81 11.29 13.60 -3.41
CA THR A 81 12.10 12.58 -4.08
C THR A 81 11.30 11.29 -4.27
N ARG A 82 11.47 10.67 -5.43
CA ARG A 82 11.02 9.32 -5.73
C ARG A 82 12.22 8.37 -5.69
N PHE A 83 12.12 7.34 -4.88
CA PHE A 83 13.13 6.29 -4.82
C PHE A 83 12.59 5.03 -5.49
N CYS A 84 13.30 4.51 -6.49
CA CYS A 84 12.89 3.38 -7.31
C CYS A 84 13.79 2.16 -7.07
N SER A 85 13.19 0.97 -7.15
CA SER A 85 13.93 -0.29 -7.19
C SER A 85 14.70 -0.48 -8.51
N GLY A 86 15.54 -1.53 -8.57
CA GLY A 86 16.00 -2.08 -9.84
C GLY A 86 14.84 -2.57 -10.70
N LYS A 87 15.11 -2.74 -12.00
CA LYS A 87 14.12 -3.31 -12.93
C LYS A 87 14.00 -4.82 -12.76
N PHE A 88 12.78 -5.33 -12.78
CA PHE A 88 12.49 -6.76 -12.80
C PHE A 88 11.44 -7.06 -13.88
N LYS A 89 11.52 -8.26 -14.46
CA LYS A 89 10.62 -8.67 -15.54
C LYS A 89 9.33 -9.26 -14.97
N VAL A 90 8.20 -8.77 -15.45
CA VAL A 90 6.86 -9.27 -15.12
C VAL A 90 6.12 -9.59 -16.41
N SER A 91 5.35 -10.66 -16.42
CA SER A 91 4.54 -11.07 -17.56
C SER A 91 3.12 -10.51 -17.47
N SER A 92 2.53 -10.27 -18.63
CA SER A 92 1.11 -9.90 -18.71
C SER A 92 0.23 -10.92 -17.97
N GLY A 93 -0.74 -10.44 -17.22
CA GLY A 93 -1.64 -11.25 -16.40
C GLY A 93 -1.15 -11.48 -14.97
N GLN A 94 0.10 -11.15 -14.65
CA GLN A 94 0.61 -11.18 -13.28
C GLN A 94 0.21 -9.92 -12.50
N LYS A 95 0.40 -9.98 -11.18
CA LYS A 95 0.20 -8.84 -10.27
C LYS A 95 1.50 -8.52 -9.56
N ILE A 96 1.80 -7.25 -9.40
CA ILE A 96 2.87 -6.76 -8.53
C ILE A 96 2.24 -6.34 -7.21
N VAL A 97 2.70 -6.90 -6.12
CA VAL A 97 2.20 -6.60 -4.76
C VAL A 97 3.30 -5.88 -4.00
N ILE A 98 2.96 -4.73 -3.44
CA ILE A 98 3.87 -3.87 -2.69
C ILE A 98 3.29 -3.65 -1.30
N SER A 99 4.11 -3.75 -0.28
CA SER A 99 3.77 -3.38 1.10
C SER A 99 4.87 -2.51 1.67
N ALA A 100 4.52 -1.41 2.29
CA ALA A 100 5.49 -0.49 2.89
C ALA A 100 5.03 0.08 4.21
N SER A 101 5.98 0.35 5.07
CA SER A 101 5.83 1.11 6.31
C SER A 101 6.64 2.40 6.19
N ILE A 102 6.01 3.52 6.47
CA ILE A 102 6.59 4.87 6.37
C ILE A 102 6.78 5.44 7.78
N SER A 103 7.99 5.88 8.08
CA SER A 103 8.32 6.54 9.34
C SER A 103 9.02 7.89 9.07
N PRO A 104 8.59 8.99 9.68
CA PRO A 104 7.44 9.13 10.58
C PRO A 104 6.10 8.95 9.84
N SER A 105 5.12 8.35 10.52
CA SER A 105 3.81 7.99 9.97
C SER A 105 2.90 9.17 9.62
N THR A 106 3.35 10.38 9.94
CA THR A 106 2.63 11.63 9.63
C THR A 106 2.88 12.13 8.20
N GLN A 107 3.91 11.61 7.54
CA GLN A 107 4.29 12.04 6.20
C GLN A 107 3.48 11.29 5.14
N THR A 108 3.01 12.02 4.14
CA THR A 108 2.31 11.46 2.99
C THR A 108 3.30 10.92 1.98
N CYS A 109 3.08 9.69 1.51
CA CYS A 109 3.89 9.06 0.48
C CYS A 109 3.01 8.45 -0.61
N TRP A 110 3.58 8.34 -1.80
CA TRP A 110 3.05 7.51 -2.88
C TRP A 110 3.84 6.22 -2.93
N ILE A 111 3.12 5.10 -3.11
CA ILE A 111 3.70 3.79 -3.36
C ILE A 111 3.10 3.26 -4.65
N GLY A 112 3.93 2.75 -5.54
CA GLY A 112 3.43 2.25 -6.80
C GLY A 112 4.49 1.60 -7.68
N ILE A 113 4.14 1.48 -8.94
CA ILE A 113 4.99 0.91 -9.98
C ILE A 113 5.27 1.93 -11.08
N MET A 114 6.42 1.75 -11.71
CA MET A 114 6.76 2.37 -12.97
C MET A 114 6.80 1.27 -14.03
N ASP A 115 6.02 1.43 -15.09
CA ASP A 115 5.92 0.49 -16.19
C ASP A 115 7.10 0.59 -17.18
N PRO A 116 7.18 -0.28 -18.22
CA PRO A 116 8.25 -0.24 -19.22
C PRO A 116 8.33 1.08 -20.00
N HIS A 117 7.23 1.84 -20.06
CA HIS A 117 7.13 3.13 -20.76
C HIS A 117 7.32 4.33 -19.83
N ASN A 118 7.69 4.08 -18.55
CA ASN A 118 7.84 5.07 -17.49
C ASN A 118 6.53 5.76 -17.05
N ASN A 119 5.39 5.19 -17.37
CA ASN A 119 4.15 5.60 -16.72
C ASN A 119 4.14 5.10 -15.28
N VAL A 120 3.48 5.82 -14.39
CA VAL A 120 3.37 5.44 -12.98
C VAL A 120 1.93 5.16 -12.59
N ARG A 121 1.76 4.16 -11.75
CA ARG A 121 0.50 3.81 -11.09
C ARG A 121 0.77 3.71 -9.61
N TYR A 122 0.07 4.47 -8.80
CA TYR A 122 0.35 4.57 -7.37
C TYR A 122 -0.91 4.74 -6.53
N VAL A 123 -0.75 4.50 -5.25
CA VAL A 123 -1.70 4.90 -4.21
C VAL A 123 -1.01 5.86 -3.24
N GLU A 124 -1.78 6.77 -2.66
CA GLU A 124 -1.30 7.71 -1.66
C GLU A 124 -1.71 7.25 -0.26
N GLY A 125 -0.81 7.36 0.70
CA GLY A 125 -1.08 6.98 2.07
C GLY A 125 -0.06 7.51 3.08
N LYS A 126 -0.27 7.14 4.34
CA LYS A 126 0.57 7.45 5.50
C LYS A 126 0.76 6.20 6.34
N GLY A 127 1.90 6.11 7.04
CA GLY A 127 2.18 4.96 7.91
C GLY A 127 2.35 3.66 7.13
N GLY A 128 1.65 2.62 7.52
CA GLY A 128 1.70 1.32 6.83
C GLY A 128 0.56 1.18 5.82
N PHE A 129 0.90 0.90 4.57
CA PHE A 129 -0.06 0.62 3.50
C PHE A 129 0.58 -0.17 2.37
N GLY A 130 -0.24 -0.68 1.48
CA GLY A 130 0.21 -1.47 0.35
C GLY A 130 -0.66 -1.28 -0.88
N HIS A 131 -0.20 -1.84 -1.99
CA HIS A 131 -0.89 -1.79 -3.26
C HIS A 131 -0.63 -3.06 -4.08
N SER A 132 -1.65 -3.50 -4.80
CA SER A 132 -1.57 -4.62 -5.74
C SER A 132 -1.97 -4.13 -7.13
N VAL A 133 -1.05 -4.27 -8.08
CA VAL A 133 -1.22 -3.74 -9.43
C VAL A 133 -1.24 -4.87 -10.44
N ALA A 134 -2.36 -5.02 -11.16
CA ALA A 134 -2.44 -5.95 -12.28
C ALA A 134 -1.63 -5.44 -13.48
N VAL A 135 -0.83 -6.32 -14.05
CA VAL A 135 0.05 -6.02 -15.19
C VAL A 135 -0.60 -6.48 -16.48
N SER A 136 -0.82 -5.57 -17.41
CA SER A 136 -1.43 -5.85 -18.71
C SER A 136 -0.42 -6.09 -19.84
N GLU A 137 0.85 -5.77 -19.62
CA GLU A 137 1.92 -5.88 -20.60
C GLU A 137 3.14 -6.58 -20.01
N THR A 138 3.73 -7.49 -20.76
CA THR A 138 5.01 -8.11 -20.39
C THR A 138 6.15 -7.10 -20.58
N GLY A 139 6.92 -6.87 -19.52
CA GLY A 139 8.02 -5.91 -19.59
C GLY A 139 8.83 -5.80 -18.31
N LYS A 140 9.67 -4.79 -18.26
CA LYS A 140 10.50 -4.49 -17.10
C LYS A 140 9.88 -3.37 -16.28
N TYR A 141 9.56 -3.67 -15.04
CA TYR A 141 8.91 -2.79 -14.07
C TYR A 141 9.87 -2.39 -12.96
N ARG A 142 9.53 -1.31 -12.25
CA ARG A 142 10.13 -0.90 -10.98
C ARG A 142 9.02 -0.68 -9.97
N VAL A 143 9.31 -0.90 -8.70
CA VAL A 143 8.51 -0.35 -7.61
C VAL A 143 9.13 0.95 -7.14
N PHE A 144 8.33 1.85 -6.60
CA PHE A 144 8.83 3.12 -6.08
C PHE A 144 8.08 3.57 -4.82
N VAL A 145 8.77 4.41 -4.07
CA VAL A 145 8.21 5.22 -2.99
C VAL A 145 8.55 6.68 -3.27
N GLN A 146 7.57 7.55 -3.25
CA GLN A 146 7.76 9.00 -3.39
C GLN A 146 7.31 9.71 -2.13
N ASN A 147 8.20 10.52 -1.56
CA ASN A 147 7.90 11.32 -0.39
C ASN A 147 7.20 12.62 -0.83
N ARG A 148 5.94 12.76 -0.44
CA ARG A 148 5.12 13.95 -0.68
C ARG A 148 5.03 14.85 0.54
N GLY A 149 5.68 14.46 1.64
CA GLY A 149 5.76 15.22 2.88
C GLY A 149 6.86 16.27 2.87
N THR A 150 7.10 16.83 4.05
CA THR A 150 8.07 17.92 4.27
C THR A 150 9.32 17.48 5.01
N LYS A 151 9.37 16.25 5.51
CA LYS A 151 10.49 15.67 6.24
C LYS A 151 10.98 14.40 5.54
N ASN A 152 12.24 14.06 5.76
CA ASN A 152 12.76 12.76 5.34
C ASN A 152 11.92 11.63 5.93
N VAL A 153 11.68 10.60 5.15
CA VAL A 153 11.04 9.37 5.60
C VAL A 153 11.98 8.18 5.42
N THR A 154 11.86 7.23 6.33
CA THR A 154 12.36 5.89 6.13
C THR A 154 11.19 5.02 5.69
N SER A 155 11.31 4.43 4.51
CA SER A 155 10.33 3.50 3.97
C SER A 155 10.94 2.11 3.93
N SER A 156 10.34 1.19 4.67
CA SER A 156 10.72 -0.22 4.69
C SER A 156 9.55 -1.09 4.25
N GLY A 157 9.85 -2.14 3.53
CA GLY A 157 8.78 -3.00 3.03
C GLY A 157 9.27 -4.12 2.14
N SER A 158 8.34 -4.65 1.38
CA SER A 158 8.58 -5.75 0.45
C SER A 158 7.73 -5.61 -0.80
N TYR A 159 8.19 -6.27 -1.85
CA TYR A 159 7.41 -6.45 -3.07
C TYR A 159 7.69 -7.81 -3.68
N TYR A 160 6.71 -8.32 -4.39
CA TYR A 160 6.80 -9.55 -5.17
C TYR A 160 5.82 -9.47 -6.34
N PHE A 161 5.87 -10.44 -7.25
CA PHE A 161 4.86 -10.60 -8.29
C PHE A 161 4.40 -12.06 -8.37
N GLU A 162 3.14 -12.26 -8.73
CA GLU A 162 2.47 -13.57 -8.82
C GLU A 162 1.59 -13.67 -10.06
#